data_71b9b6b6b0e9d375938543e3db04d273
#
_entry.id   71b9b6b6b0e9d375938543e3db04d273
#
_cell.length_a   1.000
_cell.length_b   1.000
_cell.length_c   1.000
_cell.angle_alpha   90.00
_cell.angle_beta   90.00
_cell.angle_gamma   90.00
#
_symmetry.space_group_name_H-M   'P 1'
#
loop_
_entity.id
_entity.type
_entity.pdbx_description
1 polymer ?
#
loop_
_entity_poly.entity_id
_entity_poly.type
_entity_poly.pdbx_seq_one_letter_code
_entity_poly.pdbx_strand_id
1 'polypeptide(L)'
;MSTEKHLFYYLPLDQANVYLADILCHYVYLHIQQELIERYCLIPSAICILMVNFNSRRATINIRLYDDQAVGQIEQIINEMPSVALSEELIHLSLSRTETETGQIARINSRDRLSKQLAELLRRPFTKLDLSGGVVETGTDQSPLVSHTEPDWLRLRRAERSFSSVTVSFRLDGQVSNRVIAPVLLYILASYVEQGLVQYGGHLRENICNDYDDEVLLHYRLIIRDDRRHHRRIKQAVLSQLSQAQRLAANSPRQMHRNIRSAIRRHCQGWSSPGPGDTYRNLGIIIPDSQMESYLSPHRIIDVIAETSLRWISYDQVPAGSFQPFILNGGDND
;
A
#
# COMPACT_ATOMS: atom_id res chain seq x y z
N MET A 1 -22.39 2.68 -15.02
CA MET A 1 -21.43 1.91 -14.22
C MET A 1 -20.06 2.10 -14.84
N SER A 2 -19.13 2.77 -14.18
CA SER A 2 -17.75 2.89 -14.69
C SER A 2 -17.11 1.51 -14.59
N THR A 3 -16.62 0.99 -15.72
CA THR A 3 -15.91 -0.28 -15.77
C THR A 3 -14.60 -0.10 -15.03
N GLU A 4 -14.37 -0.98 -14.07
CA GLU A 4 -13.12 -1.09 -13.36
C GLU A 4 -11.96 -1.22 -14.34
N LYS A 5 -10.91 -0.41 -14.16
CA LYS A 5 -9.74 -0.44 -15.01
C LYS A 5 -8.59 -1.16 -14.35
N HIS A 6 -8.01 -2.09 -15.06
CA HIS A 6 -6.82 -2.82 -14.65
C HIS A 6 -5.65 -2.43 -15.55
N LEU A 7 -4.52 -2.11 -14.91
CA LEU A 7 -3.25 -1.93 -15.59
C LEU A 7 -2.30 -3.03 -15.12
N PHE A 8 -1.66 -3.69 -16.06
CA PHE A 8 -0.71 -4.73 -15.76
C PHE A 8 0.58 -4.51 -16.54
N TYR A 9 1.70 -4.49 -15.83
CA TYR A 9 3.03 -4.35 -16.40
C TYR A 9 3.96 -5.42 -15.87
N TYR A 10 4.99 -5.72 -16.65
CA TYR A 10 6.08 -6.60 -16.21
C TYR A 10 7.44 -6.06 -16.61
N LEU A 11 8.46 -6.46 -15.85
CA LEU A 11 9.86 -6.20 -16.10
C LEU A 11 10.63 -7.53 -16.00
N PRO A 12 11.35 -7.97 -17.04
CA PRO A 12 12.21 -9.15 -16.96
C PRO A 12 13.29 -8.99 -15.89
N LEU A 13 13.50 -10.02 -15.08
CA LEU A 13 14.46 -10.03 -13.97
C LEU A 13 15.74 -10.82 -14.34
N ASP A 14 16.16 -10.79 -15.62
CA ASP A 14 17.36 -11.48 -16.08
C ASP A 14 18.56 -11.10 -15.20
N GLN A 15 19.26 -12.10 -14.69
CA GLN A 15 20.44 -11.96 -13.84
C GLN A 15 20.16 -11.35 -12.43
N ALA A 16 18.91 -11.10 -12.06
CA ALA A 16 18.58 -10.69 -10.70
C ALA A 16 18.67 -11.90 -9.75
N ASN A 17 18.91 -11.62 -8.48
CA ASN A 17 18.68 -12.58 -7.41
C ASN A 17 17.39 -12.21 -6.65
N VAL A 18 16.89 -13.14 -5.86
CA VAL A 18 15.63 -12.97 -5.08
C VAL A 18 15.62 -11.68 -4.26
N TYR A 19 16.74 -11.33 -3.62
CA TYR A 19 16.85 -10.15 -2.77
C TYR A 19 16.83 -8.86 -3.57
N LEU A 20 17.53 -8.82 -4.70
CA LEU A 20 17.50 -7.69 -5.60
C LEU A 20 16.10 -7.49 -6.19
N ALA A 21 15.41 -8.59 -6.53
CA ALA A 21 14.05 -8.57 -7.03
C ALA A 21 13.07 -8.02 -5.98
N ASP A 22 13.22 -8.43 -4.73
CA ASP A 22 12.39 -7.96 -3.61
C ASP A 22 12.60 -6.47 -3.34
N ILE A 23 13.86 -6.04 -3.24
CA ILE A 23 14.22 -4.62 -3.09
C ILE A 23 13.67 -3.79 -4.26
N LEU A 24 13.79 -4.29 -5.50
CA LEU A 24 13.24 -3.66 -6.69
C LEU A 24 11.71 -3.47 -6.58
N CYS A 25 10.99 -4.51 -6.18
CA CYS A 25 9.53 -4.44 -6.04
C CYS A 25 9.12 -3.39 -5.00
N HIS A 26 9.80 -3.35 -3.85
CA HIS A 26 9.57 -2.33 -2.84
C HIS A 26 9.91 -0.93 -3.34
N TYR A 27 11.04 -0.78 -4.07
CA TYR A 27 11.43 0.51 -4.66
C TYR A 27 10.35 1.01 -5.63
N VAL A 28 9.91 0.17 -6.56
CA VAL A 28 8.86 0.51 -7.54
C VAL A 28 7.56 0.90 -6.83
N TYR A 29 7.15 0.11 -5.86
CA TYR A 29 5.95 0.39 -5.07
C TYR A 29 6.02 1.76 -4.38
N LEU A 30 7.11 2.02 -3.65
CA LEU A 30 7.31 3.27 -2.92
C LEU A 30 7.42 4.46 -3.87
N HIS A 31 8.12 4.30 -5.00
CA HIS A 31 8.26 5.35 -6.00
C HIS A 31 6.90 5.75 -6.60
N ILE A 32 6.09 4.77 -7.01
CA ILE A 32 4.73 5.05 -7.53
C ILE A 32 3.89 5.76 -6.47
N GLN A 33 3.92 5.31 -5.22
CA GLN A 33 3.18 5.95 -4.14
C GLN A 33 3.62 7.39 -3.89
N GLN A 34 4.92 7.63 -3.84
CA GLN A 34 5.49 8.96 -3.63
C GLN A 34 5.10 9.92 -4.75
N GLU A 35 5.24 9.51 -6.01
CA GLU A 35 4.86 10.33 -7.18
C GLU A 35 3.36 10.65 -7.19
N LEU A 36 2.51 9.69 -6.86
CA LEU A 36 1.06 9.93 -6.76
C LEU A 36 0.74 11.01 -5.71
N ILE A 37 1.40 10.98 -4.58
CA ILE A 37 1.15 11.92 -3.49
C ILE A 37 1.78 13.28 -3.76
N GLU A 38 3.07 13.33 -4.08
CA GLU A 38 3.82 14.58 -4.18
C GLU A 38 3.53 15.35 -5.47
N ARG A 39 3.50 14.64 -6.59
CA ARG A 39 3.29 15.26 -7.91
C ARG A 39 1.82 15.48 -8.25
N TYR A 40 0.96 14.52 -7.90
CA TYR A 40 -0.45 14.55 -8.30
C TYR A 40 -1.40 14.79 -7.14
N CYS A 41 -0.91 14.81 -5.90
CA CYS A 41 -1.68 14.93 -4.65
C CYS A 41 -2.85 13.93 -4.58
N LEU A 42 -2.61 12.72 -5.07
CA LEU A 42 -3.53 11.60 -5.03
C LEU A 42 -3.21 10.71 -3.84
N ILE A 43 -4.23 10.19 -3.18
CA ILE A 43 -4.10 9.24 -2.08
C ILE A 43 -4.12 7.82 -2.66
N PRO A 44 -2.98 7.11 -2.75
CA PRO A 44 -2.90 5.82 -3.45
C PRO A 44 -3.95 4.82 -2.97
N SER A 45 -4.10 4.65 -1.65
CA SER A 45 -5.07 3.72 -1.07
C SER A 45 -6.53 4.07 -1.33
N ALA A 46 -6.83 5.33 -1.70
CA ALA A 46 -8.17 5.75 -2.09
C ALA A 46 -8.45 5.47 -3.58
N ILE A 47 -7.44 5.69 -4.45
CA ILE A 47 -7.64 5.67 -5.91
C ILE A 47 -7.35 4.32 -6.55
N CYS A 48 -6.51 3.48 -5.94
CA CYS A 48 -6.14 2.19 -6.51
C CYS A 48 -5.79 1.13 -5.47
N ILE A 49 -5.74 -0.12 -5.93
CA ILE A 49 -4.99 -1.19 -5.29
C ILE A 49 -3.73 -1.38 -6.12
N LEU A 50 -2.57 -1.12 -5.54
CA LEU A 50 -1.26 -1.29 -6.17
C LEU A 50 -0.59 -2.52 -5.56
N MET A 51 -0.25 -3.48 -6.40
CA MET A 51 0.53 -4.66 -6.03
C MET A 51 1.77 -4.71 -6.92
N VAL A 52 2.93 -4.80 -6.30
CA VAL A 52 4.20 -5.00 -7.00
C VAL A 52 4.84 -6.24 -6.42
N ASN A 53 4.94 -7.28 -7.24
CA ASN A 53 5.43 -8.60 -6.85
C ASN A 53 6.44 -9.08 -7.88
N PHE A 54 7.13 -10.17 -7.59
CA PHE A 54 7.96 -10.86 -8.56
C PHE A 54 7.72 -12.38 -8.50
N ASN A 55 8.00 -13.03 -9.60
CA ASN A 55 8.11 -14.48 -9.70
C ASN A 55 9.54 -14.86 -10.09
N SER A 56 9.76 -16.11 -10.38
CA SER A 56 11.08 -16.63 -10.75
C SER A 56 11.73 -15.98 -11.99
N ARG A 57 11.02 -15.15 -12.75
CA ARG A 57 11.49 -14.61 -14.04
C ARG A 57 11.25 -13.11 -14.23
N ARG A 58 10.25 -12.53 -13.57
CA ARG A 58 9.84 -11.15 -13.80
C ARG A 58 9.25 -10.46 -12.56
N ALA A 59 9.44 -9.16 -12.45
CA ALA A 59 8.66 -8.31 -11.59
C ALA A 59 7.35 -7.93 -12.31
N THR A 60 6.27 -7.83 -11.55
CA THR A 60 4.94 -7.48 -12.07
C THR A 60 4.36 -6.33 -11.26
N ILE A 61 3.74 -5.38 -11.97
CA ILE A 61 2.94 -4.31 -11.39
C ILE A 61 1.50 -4.56 -11.79
N ASN A 62 0.63 -4.78 -10.82
CA ASN A 62 -0.80 -4.94 -11.01
C ASN A 62 -1.52 -3.81 -10.30
N ILE A 63 -2.30 -3.03 -11.03
CA ILE A 63 -3.02 -1.86 -10.53
C ILE A 63 -4.49 -1.96 -10.90
N ARG A 64 -5.31 -2.03 -9.87
CA ARG A 64 -6.77 -1.95 -9.99
C ARG A 64 -7.21 -0.53 -9.64
N LEU A 65 -7.82 0.17 -10.58
CA LEU A 65 -8.12 1.60 -10.49
C LEU A 65 -9.58 1.87 -10.20
N TYR A 66 -9.81 2.80 -9.29
CA TYR A 66 -11.11 3.36 -8.93
C TYR A 66 -11.26 4.82 -9.38
N ASP A 67 -10.21 5.41 -9.96
CA ASP A 67 -10.20 6.72 -10.57
C ASP A 67 -9.73 6.62 -12.03
N ASP A 68 -10.68 6.73 -12.97
CA ASP A 68 -10.37 6.65 -14.41
C ASP A 68 -9.40 7.74 -14.88
N GLN A 69 -9.41 8.90 -14.21
CA GLN A 69 -8.52 10.00 -14.55
C GLN A 69 -7.07 9.76 -14.09
N ALA A 70 -6.86 8.83 -13.16
CA ALA A 70 -5.52 8.50 -12.67
C ALA A 70 -4.75 7.57 -13.63
N VAL A 71 -5.41 6.96 -14.61
CA VAL A 71 -4.77 6.03 -15.57
C VAL A 71 -3.56 6.67 -16.24
N GLY A 72 -3.76 7.82 -16.89
CA GLY A 72 -2.68 8.50 -17.60
C GLY A 72 -1.53 8.95 -16.70
N GLN A 73 -1.83 9.34 -15.46
CA GLN A 73 -0.83 9.74 -14.47
C GLN A 73 0.03 8.55 -14.03
N ILE A 74 -0.60 7.40 -13.76
CA ILE A 74 0.10 6.17 -13.39
C ILE A 74 0.93 5.64 -14.56
N GLU A 75 0.38 5.63 -15.76
CA GLU A 75 1.12 5.26 -16.96
C GLU A 75 2.34 6.16 -17.17
N GLN A 76 2.18 7.47 -16.95
CA GLN A 76 3.29 8.40 -17.04
C GLN A 76 4.39 8.09 -16.01
N ILE A 77 4.04 7.85 -14.73
CA ILE A 77 5.01 7.48 -13.69
C ILE A 77 5.80 6.23 -14.11
N ILE A 78 5.10 5.18 -14.57
CA ILE A 78 5.74 3.91 -14.94
C ILE A 78 6.64 4.08 -16.17
N ASN A 79 6.21 4.85 -17.17
CA ASN A 79 6.98 5.10 -18.39
C ASN A 79 8.20 5.99 -18.16
N GLU A 80 8.13 6.91 -17.20
CA GLU A 80 9.25 7.80 -16.84
C GLU A 80 10.30 7.09 -15.96
N MET A 81 9.92 6.03 -15.25
CA MET A 81 10.79 5.33 -14.28
C MET A 81 12.17 4.92 -14.82
N PRO A 82 12.32 4.45 -16.08
CA PRO A 82 13.63 4.11 -16.64
C PRO A 82 14.60 5.29 -16.76
N SER A 83 14.11 6.52 -16.78
CA SER A 83 14.89 7.75 -16.94
C SER A 83 15.09 8.52 -15.63
N VAL A 84 14.44 8.12 -14.56
CA VAL A 84 14.55 8.77 -13.25
C VAL A 84 15.82 8.34 -12.53
N ALA A 85 16.50 9.31 -11.92
CA ALA A 85 17.64 9.02 -11.06
C ALA A 85 17.17 8.26 -9.81
N LEU A 86 17.92 7.23 -9.40
CA LEU A 86 17.61 6.49 -8.19
C LEU A 86 17.68 7.39 -6.96
N SER A 87 16.64 7.32 -6.13
CA SER A 87 16.62 7.94 -4.82
C SER A 87 17.32 7.05 -3.79
N GLU A 88 18.38 7.53 -3.15
CA GLU A 88 19.03 6.81 -2.04
C GLU A 88 18.09 6.57 -0.87
N GLU A 89 17.19 7.53 -0.61
CA GLU A 89 16.17 7.41 0.42
C GLU A 89 15.22 6.24 0.12
N LEU A 90 14.69 6.15 -1.10
CA LEU A 90 13.82 5.05 -1.50
C LEU A 90 14.54 3.70 -1.47
N ILE A 91 15.83 3.64 -1.83
CA ILE A 91 16.64 2.43 -1.69
C ILE A 91 16.70 2.01 -0.22
N HIS A 92 16.97 2.97 0.67
CA HIS A 92 17.05 2.68 2.11
C HIS A 92 15.70 2.18 2.67
N LEU A 93 14.60 2.83 2.28
CA LEU A 93 13.25 2.43 2.68
C LEU A 93 12.88 1.04 2.14
N SER A 94 13.24 0.74 0.89
CA SER A 94 13.01 -0.57 0.26
C SER A 94 13.75 -1.68 1.00
N LEU A 95 15.02 -1.46 1.33
CA LEU A 95 15.80 -2.37 2.16
C LEU A 95 15.16 -2.62 3.53
N SER A 96 14.72 -1.55 4.19
CA SER A 96 14.08 -1.65 5.49
C SER A 96 12.79 -2.47 5.43
N ARG A 97 12.03 -2.37 4.32
CA ARG A 97 10.83 -3.19 4.09
C ARG A 97 11.17 -4.64 3.82
N THR A 98 12.14 -4.92 2.95
CA THR A 98 12.66 -6.28 2.72
C THR A 98 13.10 -6.94 4.02
N GLU A 99 13.86 -6.22 4.86
CA GLU A 99 14.26 -6.71 6.18
C GLU A 99 13.05 -7.06 7.07
N THR A 100 12.03 -6.20 7.05
CA THR A 100 10.82 -6.40 7.86
C THR A 100 10.01 -7.60 7.37
N GLU A 101 9.91 -7.80 6.05
CA GLU A 101 9.14 -8.89 5.46
C GLU A 101 9.86 -10.24 5.59
N THR A 102 11.16 -10.27 5.37
CA THR A 102 11.94 -11.51 5.43
C THR A 102 12.34 -11.93 6.85
N GLY A 103 12.23 -11.02 7.80
CA GLY A 103 12.75 -11.26 9.16
C GLY A 103 14.27 -11.34 9.21
N GLN A 104 14.97 -10.87 8.19
CA GLN A 104 16.41 -10.91 8.06
C GLN A 104 16.99 -9.50 8.00
N ILE A 105 18.14 -9.30 8.60
CA ILE A 105 18.87 -8.03 8.52
C ILE A 105 19.88 -8.12 7.38
N ALA A 106 19.75 -7.22 6.41
CA ALA A 106 20.69 -7.10 5.31
C ALA A 106 21.91 -6.26 5.71
N ARG A 107 23.08 -6.86 5.68
CA ARG A 107 24.34 -6.13 5.75
C ARG A 107 24.88 -5.94 4.33
N ILE A 108 24.83 -4.72 3.84
CA ILE A 108 25.28 -4.37 2.51
C ILE A 108 26.73 -3.93 2.57
N ASN A 109 27.60 -4.71 1.93
CA ASN A 109 29.04 -4.44 1.88
C ASN A 109 29.41 -3.40 0.82
N SER A 110 28.52 -3.20 -0.19
CA SER A 110 28.71 -2.19 -1.25
C SER A 110 27.36 -1.64 -1.69
N ARG A 111 27.04 -0.42 -1.23
CA ARG A 111 25.85 0.32 -1.68
C ARG A 111 25.91 0.67 -3.14
N ASP A 112 27.09 1.01 -3.65
CA ASP A 112 27.29 1.36 -5.07
C ASP A 112 26.93 0.21 -6.00
N ARG A 113 27.26 -1.04 -5.62
CA ARG A 113 26.88 -2.21 -6.41
C ARG A 113 25.39 -2.44 -6.42
N LEU A 114 24.71 -2.32 -5.25
CA LEU A 114 23.27 -2.41 -5.16
C LEU A 114 22.60 -1.34 -6.04
N SER A 115 22.99 -0.08 -5.88
CA SER A 115 22.42 1.03 -6.64
C SER A 115 22.65 0.85 -8.15
N LYS A 116 23.84 0.37 -8.55
CA LYS A 116 24.16 0.08 -9.96
C LYS A 116 23.26 -1.03 -10.52
N GLN A 117 23.10 -2.12 -9.80
CA GLN A 117 22.24 -3.25 -10.25
C GLN A 117 20.78 -2.86 -10.32
N LEU A 118 20.26 -2.10 -9.32
CA LEU A 118 18.90 -1.57 -9.38
C LEU A 118 18.71 -0.63 -10.56
N ALA A 119 19.68 0.26 -10.81
CA ALA A 119 19.65 1.16 -11.96
C ALA A 119 19.65 0.41 -13.30
N GLU A 120 20.44 -0.65 -13.43
CA GLU A 120 20.48 -1.50 -14.63
C GLU A 120 19.14 -2.18 -14.89
N LEU A 121 18.45 -2.67 -13.84
CA LEU A 121 17.13 -3.25 -13.98
C LEU A 121 16.07 -2.18 -14.33
N LEU A 122 16.06 -1.05 -13.63
CA LEU A 122 15.05 -0.02 -13.81
C LEU A 122 15.20 0.78 -15.12
N ARG A 123 16.38 0.79 -15.76
CA ARG A 123 16.56 1.37 -17.11
C ARG A 123 15.81 0.62 -18.19
N ARG A 124 15.37 -0.59 -17.93
CA ARG A 124 14.57 -1.37 -18.87
C ARG A 124 13.12 -0.87 -18.83
N PRO A 125 12.45 -0.73 -19.97
CA PRO A 125 11.06 -0.32 -19.98
C PRO A 125 10.16 -1.41 -19.40
N PHE A 126 9.17 -0.99 -18.63
CA PHE A 126 8.08 -1.88 -18.22
C PHE A 126 7.17 -2.14 -19.40
N THR A 127 6.93 -3.40 -19.69
CA THR A 127 6.03 -3.81 -20.78
C THR A 127 4.60 -3.89 -20.26
N LYS A 128 3.70 -3.10 -20.87
CA LYS A 128 2.27 -3.17 -20.58
C LYS A 128 1.68 -4.43 -21.21
N LEU A 129 0.89 -5.19 -20.44
CA LEU A 129 0.09 -6.28 -20.96
C LEU A 129 -1.34 -5.82 -21.21
N ASP A 130 -1.83 -6.10 -22.41
CA ASP A 130 -3.24 -5.93 -22.75
C ASP A 130 -4.00 -7.20 -22.38
N LEU A 131 -4.80 -7.11 -21.33
CA LEU A 131 -5.62 -8.22 -20.85
C LEU A 131 -6.98 -8.30 -21.57
N SER A 132 -7.28 -7.40 -22.52
CA SER A 132 -8.57 -7.35 -23.22
C SER A 132 -8.78 -8.51 -24.20
N GLY A 133 -7.72 -9.23 -24.58
CA GLY A 133 -7.73 -10.29 -25.60
C GLY A 133 -7.86 -11.73 -25.08
N GLY A 134 -8.15 -11.94 -23.80
CA GLY A 134 -8.18 -13.30 -23.23
C GLY A 134 -6.83 -13.74 -22.65
N VAL A 135 -6.69 -15.03 -22.30
CA VAL A 135 -5.47 -15.59 -21.72
C VAL A 135 -4.30 -15.35 -22.66
N VAL A 136 -3.43 -14.43 -22.33
CA VAL A 136 -2.13 -14.31 -22.99
C VAL A 136 -1.31 -15.50 -22.51
N GLU A 137 -1.30 -16.59 -23.26
CA GLU A 137 -0.21 -17.56 -23.15
C GLU A 137 1.07 -16.79 -23.50
N THR A 138 1.73 -16.28 -22.45
CA THR A 138 3.11 -15.84 -22.60
C THR A 138 3.86 -17.10 -22.95
N GLY A 139 4.22 -17.23 -24.23
CA GLY A 139 5.01 -18.36 -24.76
C GLY A 139 6.14 -18.65 -23.79
N THR A 140 6.61 -19.87 -23.75
CA THR A 140 7.63 -20.38 -22.82
C THR A 140 8.72 -19.34 -22.62
N ASP A 141 8.57 -18.56 -21.54
CA ASP A 141 9.50 -17.50 -21.18
C ASP A 141 10.85 -18.18 -20.86
N GLN A 142 11.80 -18.08 -21.80
CA GLN A 142 13.13 -18.69 -21.67
C GLN A 142 14.08 -17.82 -20.82
N SER A 143 13.58 -16.75 -20.20
CA SER A 143 14.39 -15.91 -19.32
C SER A 143 15.00 -16.73 -18.19
N PRO A 144 16.26 -16.50 -17.83
CA PRO A 144 16.90 -17.24 -16.75
C PRO A 144 16.15 -17.01 -15.43
N LEU A 145 16.07 -18.05 -14.63
CA LEU A 145 15.43 -17.98 -13.31
C LEU A 145 16.19 -17.05 -12.38
N VAL A 146 15.45 -16.35 -11.53
CA VAL A 146 16.01 -15.53 -10.45
C VAL A 146 16.85 -16.41 -9.53
N SER A 147 18.10 -16.02 -9.27
CA SER A 147 19.01 -16.76 -8.44
C SER A 147 18.68 -16.65 -6.95
N HIS A 148 18.75 -17.75 -6.23
CA HIS A 148 18.65 -17.78 -4.75
C HIS A 148 20.00 -17.57 -4.06
N THR A 149 21.10 -17.44 -4.81
CA THR A 149 22.44 -17.24 -4.26
C THR A 149 22.58 -15.83 -3.73
N GLU A 150 23.06 -15.68 -2.48
CA GLU A 150 23.38 -14.37 -1.93
C GLU A 150 24.49 -13.72 -2.78
N PRO A 151 24.29 -12.48 -3.25
CA PRO A 151 25.33 -11.74 -3.96
C PRO A 151 26.45 -11.32 -3.00
N ASP A 152 27.67 -11.15 -3.53
CA ASP A 152 28.85 -10.80 -2.71
C ASP A 152 28.71 -9.49 -1.92
N TRP A 153 27.85 -8.57 -2.38
CA TRP A 153 27.60 -7.31 -1.71
C TRP A 153 26.56 -7.39 -0.58
N LEU A 154 25.87 -8.53 -0.43
CA LEU A 154 24.82 -8.76 0.56
C LEU A 154 25.22 -9.91 1.49
N ARG A 155 25.04 -9.70 2.79
CA ARG A 155 25.08 -10.74 3.81
C ARG A 155 23.78 -10.68 4.60
N LEU A 156 23.05 -11.75 4.59
CA LEU A 156 21.84 -11.86 5.40
C LEU A 156 22.16 -12.50 6.73
N ARG A 157 21.60 -11.89 7.77
CA ARG A 157 21.65 -12.46 9.12
C ARG A 157 20.24 -12.56 9.64
N ARG A 158 19.89 -13.67 10.23
CA ARG A 158 18.64 -13.79 10.95
C ARG A 158 18.58 -12.65 11.99
N ALA A 159 17.47 -11.94 12.02
CA ALA A 159 17.29 -10.88 12.98
C ALA A 159 17.30 -11.50 14.40
N GLU A 160 18.26 -11.10 15.22
CA GLU A 160 18.27 -11.44 16.66
C GLU A 160 17.16 -10.67 17.40
N ARG A 161 16.63 -9.64 16.77
CA ARG A 161 15.59 -8.76 17.31
C ARG A 161 14.23 -9.14 16.75
N SER A 162 13.23 -9.12 17.61
CA SER A 162 11.84 -9.28 17.23
C SER A 162 11.38 -8.07 16.40
N PHE A 163 10.50 -8.33 15.43
CA PHE A 163 9.72 -7.28 14.79
C PHE A 163 8.53 -6.95 15.69
N SER A 164 8.01 -5.74 15.57
CA SER A 164 6.80 -5.35 16.26
C SER A 164 5.64 -5.22 15.29
N SER A 165 4.50 -5.78 15.68
CA SER A 165 3.21 -5.40 15.10
C SER A 165 2.75 -4.12 15.78
N VAL A 166 2.52 -3.07 15.00
CA VAL A 166 1.96 -1.82 15.48
C VAL A 166 0.53 -1.72 15.01
N THR A 167 -0.40 -1.55 15.94
CA THR A 167 -1.80 -1.25 15.61
C THR A 167 -2.07 0.21 15.95
N VAL A 168 -2.44 0.98 14.94
CA VAL A 168 -2.87 2.38 15.06
C VAL A 168 -4.38 2.41 15.01
N SER A 169 -5.03 3.03 16.01
CA SER A 169 -6.48 3.11 16.08
C SER A 169 -6.94 4.55 16.13
N PHE A 170 -7.77 4.93 15.16
CA PHE A 170 -8.47 6.20 15.15
C PHE A 170 -9.91 6.01 15.61
N ARG A 171 -10.43 7.04 16.27
CA ARG A 171 -11.78 7.07 16.81
C ARG A 171 -12.67 8.01 15.99
N LEU A 172 -13.89 7.55 15.75
CA LEU A 172 -15.06 8.35 15.32
C LEU A 172 -16.17 8.16 16.35
N ASP A 173 -17.03 9.17 16.50
CA ASP A 173 -18.23 9.01 17.31
C ASP A 173 -19.19 8.00 16.69
N GLY A 174 -19.94 7.26 17.52
CA GLY A 174 -20.82 6.16 17.11
C GLY A 174 -22.12 6.56 16.40
N GLN A 175 -22.16 7.77 15.80
CA GLN A 175 -23.28 8.20 14.98
C GLN A 175 -23.45 7.32 13.74
N VAL A 176 -24.69 7.08 13.31
CA VAL A 176 -24.98 6.26 12.11
C VAL A 176 -24.25 6.76 10.88
N SER A 177 -24.20 8.10 10.67
CA SER A 177 -23.45 8.68 9.55
C SER A 177 -21.96 8.31 9.56
N ASN A 178 -21.34 8.28 10.74
CA ASN A 178 -19.92 7.95 10.89
C ASN A 178 -19.66 6.46 10.65
N ARG A 179 -20.59 5.58 11.02
CA ARG A 179 -20.56 4.14 10.71
C ARG A 179 -20.53 3.89 9.20
N VAL A 180 -21.34 4.65 8.45
CA VAL A 180 -21.37 4.59 6.97
C VAL A 180 -20.09 5.13 6.34
N ILE A 181 -19.51 6.19 6.92
CA ILE A 181 -18.31 6.84 6.41
C ILE A 181 -17.04 6.07 6.75
N ALA A 182 -17.02 5.38 7.88
CA ALA A 182 -15.84 4.71 8.42
C ALA A 182 -15.08 3.82 7.40
N PRO A 183 -15.72 2.94 6.60
CA PRO A 183 -15.01 2.15 5.59
C PRO A 183 -14.35 3.00 4.49
N VAL A 184 -14.92 4.14 4.14
CA VAL A 184 -14.32 5.08 3.16
C VAL A 184 -13.09 5.76 3.77
N LEU A 185 -13.18 6.19 5.03
CA LEU A 185 -12.05 6.76 5.76
C LEU A 185 -10.92 5.77 5.95
N LEU A 186 -11.26 4.49 6.13
CA LEU A 186 -10.27 3.43 6.24
C LEU A 186 -9.32 3.41 5.04
N TYR A 187 -9.83 3.61 3.82
CA TYR A 187 -9.00 3.72 2.62
C TYR A 187 -8.23 5.04 2.54
N ILE A 188 -8.86 6.15 2.91
CA ILE A 188 -8.21 7.47 2.84
C ILE A 188 -7.03 7.54 3.81
N LEU A 189 -7.20 7.11 5.05
CA LEU A 189 -6.18 7.23 6.08
C LEU A 189 -5.08 6.17 5.97
N ALA A 190 -5.32 5.05 5.28
CA ALA A 190 -4.34 3.96 5.14
C ALA A 190 -2.99 4.42 4.59
N SER A 191 -2.99 5.22 3.50
CA SER A 191 -1.76 5.76 2.92
C SER A 191 -1.03 6.69 3.87
N TYR A 192 -1.74 7.52 4.63
CA TYR A 192 -1.11 8.41 5.61
C TYR A 192 -0.48 7.63 6.76
N VAL A 193 -1.16 6.61 7.27
CA VAL A 193 -0.60 5.74 8.32
C VAL A 193 0.64 5.01 7.82
N GLU A 194 0.59 4.45 6.62
CA GLU A 194 1.72 3.76 6.02
C GLU A 194 2.91 4.70 5.81
N GLN A 195 2.68 5.91 5.28
CA GLN A 195 3.73 6.93 5.12
C GLN A 195 4.37 7.35 6.44
N GLY A 196 3.58 7.52 7.49
CA GLY A 196 4.10 7.86 8.81
C GLY A 196 5.06 6.82 9.37
N LEU A 197 4.93 5.56 8.93
CA LEU A 197 5.72 4.45 9.46
C LEU A 197 6.73 3.88 8.45
N VAL A 198 6.77 4.38 7.21
CA VAL A 198 7.67 3.88 6.17
C VAL A 198 9.14 3.95 6.58
N GLN A 199 9.56 5.01 7.26
CA GLN A 199 10.94 5.18 7.75
C GLN A 199 11.37 4.11 8.78
N TYR A 200 10.41 3.40 9.41
CA TYR A 200 10.64 2.28 10.32
C TYR A 200 10.50 0.92 9.62
N GLY A 201 10.52 0.90 8.29
CA GLY A 201 10.21 -0.28 7.49
C GLY A 201 8.74 -0.68 7.57
N GLY A 202 7.88 0.26 7.97
CA GLY A 202 6.46 0.00 8.18
C GLY A 202 5.76 -0.43 6.89
N HIS A 203 5.02 -1.53 7.00
CA HIS A 203 4.23 -2.08 5.93
C HIS A 203 2.82 -2.39 6.44
N LEU A 204 1.82 -1.85 5.75
CA LEU A 204 0.43 -2.07 6.11
C LEU A 204 0.03 -3.52 5.76
N ARG A 205 -0.36 -4.29 6.77
CA ARG A 205 -0.82 -5.68 6.62
C ARG A 205 -2.33 -5.79 6.59
N GLU A 206 -2.97 -5.00 7.42
CA GLU A 206 -4.41 -5.12 7.62
C GLU A 206 -4.99 -3.77 8.01
N ASN A 207 -6.20 -3.53 7.57
CA ASN A 207 -7.02 -2.42 8.02
C ASN A 207 -8.45 -2.92 8.27
N ILE A 208 -8.98 -2.63 9.46
CA ILE A 208 -10.27 -3.13 9.93
C ILE A 208 -11.06 -1.97 10.52
N CYS A 209 -12.37 -1.99 10.28
CA CYS A 209 -13.33 -1.11 10.93
C CYS A 209 -14.11 -1.91 11.96
N ASN A 210 -14.02 -1.53 13.24
CA ASN A 210 -14.78 -2.12 14.33
C ASN A 210 -15.83 -1.13 14.82
N ASP A 211 -17.03 -1.63 14.92
CA ASP A 211 -18.21 -0.86 15.35
C ASP A 211 -18.56 -1.21 16.78
N TYR A 212 -18.67 -0.20 17.64
CA TYR A 212 -19.09 -0.28 19.04
C TYR A 212 -20.29 0.62 19.26
N ASP A 213 -20.99 0.45 20.37
CA ASP A 213 -22.24 1.20 20.64
C ASP A 213 -22.06 2.73 20.60
N ASP A 214 -20.95 3.24 21.14
CA ASP A 214 -20.68 4.67 21.30
C ASP A 214 -19.55 5.19 20.42
N GLU A 215 -18.80 4.33 19.77
CA GLU A 215 -17.67 4.74 18.90
C GLU A 215 -17.44 3.75 17.76
N VAL A 216 -16.86 4.26 16.67
CA VAL A 216 -16.31 3.44 15.58
C VAL A 216 -14.80 3.58 15.60
N LEU A 217 -14.09 2.45 15.54
CA LEU A 217 -12.64 2.41 15.53
C LEU A 217 -12.11 1.95 14.16
N LEU A 218 -11.20 2.75 13.61
CA LEU A 218 -10.45 2.40 12.42
C LEU A 218 -9.08 1.88 12.84
N HIS A 219 -8.82 0.60 12.61
CA HIS A 219 -7.56 -0.06 12.98
C HIS A 219 -6.69 -0.28 11.76
N TYR A 220 -5.42 0.08 11.89
CA TYR A 220 -4.36 -0.15 10.91
C TYR A 220 -3.25 -0.95 11.56
N ARG A 221 -3.05 -2.17 11.10
CA ARG A 221 -2.01 -3.06 11.60
C ARG A 221 -0.83 -3.06 10.64
N LEU A 222 0.32 -2.65 11.15
CA LEU A 222 1.57 -2.61 10.42
C LEU A 222 2.61 -3.47 11.11
N ILE A 223 3.57 -3.94 10.33
CA ILE A 223 4.77 -4.53 10.87
C ILE A 223 5.88 -3.53 10.69
N ILE A 224 6.65 -3.32 11.74
CA ILE A 224 7.79 -2.43 11.76
C ILE A 224 9.02 -3.16 12.29
N ARG A 225 10.20 -2.65 11.92
CA ARG A 225 11.44 -3.05 12.55
C ARG A 225 11.42 -2.58 14.01
N ASP A 226 11.58 -3.53 14.96
CA ASP A 226 11.50 -3.18 16.38
C ASP A 226 12.67 -2.29 16.79
N ASP A 227 12.35 -1.09 17.23
CA ASP A 227 13.18 -0.34 18.16
C ASP A 227 12.26 0.28 19.21
N ARG A 228 12.14 -0.40 20.35
CA ARG A 228 11.33 0.03 21.52
C ARG A 228 11.61 1.48 21.93
N ARG A 229 12.76 2.04 21.52
CA ARG A 229 13.12 3.45 21.77
C ARG A 229 12.31 4.44 20.92
N HIS A 230 11.61 3.96 19.89
CA HIS A 230 10.93 4.83 18.91
C HIS A 230 9.43 5.01 19.14
N HIS A 231 8.79 4.41 20.13
CA HIS A 231 7.33 4.51 20.35
C HIS A 231 6.82 5.96 20.35
N ARG A 232 7.53 6.88 21.00
CA ARG A 232 7.17 8.31 21.01
C ARG A 232 7.27 8.92 19.61
N ARG A 233 8.31 8.58 18.85
CA ARG A 233 8.52 9.08 17.48
C ARG A 233 7.48 8.51 16.52
N ILE A 234 7.14 7.22 16.64
CA ILE A 234 6.08 6.57 15.88
C ILE A 234 4.75 7.29 16.11
N LYS A 235 4.38 7.55 17.37
CA LYS A 235 3.19 8.31 17.70
C LYS A 235 3.19 9.71 17.06
N GLN A 236 4.32 10.41 17.13
CA GLN A 236 4.47 11.73 16.52
C GLN A 236 4.36 11.67 14.99
N ALA A 237 4.94 10.67 14.35
CA ALA A 237 4.86 10.47 12.91
C ALA A 237 3.41 10.22 12.47
N VAL A 238 2.68 9.34 13.15
CA VAL A 238 1.25 9.08 12.87
C VAL A 238 0.40 10.34 13.05
N LEU A 239 0.61 11.09 14.14
CA LEU A 239 -0.12 12.35 14.38
C LEU A 239 0.21 13.41 13.33
N SER A 240 1.46 13.50 12.89
CA SER A 240 1.87 14.40 11.81
C SER A 240 1.14 14.07 10.50
N GLN A 241 1.03 12.80 10.15
CA GLN A 241 0.34 12.36 8.95
C GLN A 241 -1.18 12.58 9.03
N LEU A 242 -1.80 12.32 10.18
CA LEU A 242 -3.21 12.65 10.39
C LEU A 242 -3.44 14.17 10.22
N SER A 243 -2.57 15.00 10.81
CA SER A 243 -2.65 16.46 10.65
C SER A 243 -2.43 16.89 9.20
N GLN A 244 -1.65 16.16 8.41
CA GLN A 244 -1.50 16.42 6.98
C GLN A 244 -2.79 16.10 6.21
N ALA A 245 -3.44 14.98 6.50
CA ALA A 245 -4.73 14.62 5.91
C ALA A 245 -5.80 15.70 6.23
N GLN A 246 -5.86 16.15 7.49
CA GLN A 246 -6.77 17.20 7.94
C GLN A 246 -6.50 18.54 7.24
N ARG A 247 -5.23 18.92 7.11
CA ARG A 247 -4.83 20.15 6.37
C ARG A 247 -5.17 20.07 4.90
N LEU A 248 -4.97 18.93 4.25
CA LEU A 248 -5.36 18.74 2.84
C LEU A 248 -6.88 18.86 2.68
N ALA A 249 -7.65 18.28 3.58
CA ALA A 249 -9.10 18.39 3.60
C ALA A 249 -9.57 19.86 3.73
N ALA A 250 -8.94 20.63 4.62
CA ALA A 250 -9.28 22.03 4.86
C ALA A 250 -8.84 22.96 3.73
N ASN A 251 -7.61 22.82 3.22
CA ASN A 251 -6.98 23.80 2.32
C ASN A 251 -7.14 23.44 0.83
N SER A 252 -7.40 22.19 0.50
CA SER A 252 -7.52 21.72 -0.88
C SER A 252 -8.76 20.83 -1.08
N PRO A 253 -9.97 21.34 -0.79
CA PRO A 253 -11.19 20.54 -0.78
C PRO A 253 -11.47 19.88 -2.14
N ARG A 254 -11.20 20.55 -3.26
CA ARG A 254 -11.41 19.99 -4.60
C ARG A 254 -10.60 18.72 -4.84
N GLN A 255 -9.35 18.71 -4.36
CA GLN A 255 -8.44 17.60 -4.50
C GLN A 255 -8.82 16.44 -3.56
N MET A 256 -9.18 16.79 -2.32
CA MET A 256 -9.72 15.82 -1.38
C MET A 256 -11.03 15.22 -1.89
N HIS A 257 -11.91 16.00 -2.52
CA HIS A 257 -13.14 15.48 -3.16
C HIS A 257 -12.86 14.40 -4.20
N ARG A 258 -11.80 14.54 -5.00
CA ARG A 258 -11.40 13.52 -5.98
C ARG A 258 -11.03 12.22 -5.28
N ASN A 259 -10.16 12.29 -4.29
CA ASN A 259 -9.73 11.13 -3.50
C ASN A 259 -10.92 10.47 -2.78
N ILE A 260 -11.83 11.27 -2.20
CA ILE A 260 -13.03 10.78 -1.52
C ILE A 260 -13.95 10.04 -2.50
N ARG A 261 -14.23 10.62 -3.67
CA ARG A 261 -15.07 9.95 -4.68
C ARG A 261 -14.50 8.61 -5.10
N SER A 262 -13.19 8.52 -5.25
CA SER A 262 -12.51 7.26 -5.59
C SER A 262 -12.60 6.25 -4.46
N ALA A 263 -12.42 6.68 -3.21
CA ALA A 263 -12.59 5.82 -2.04
C ALA A 263 -14.04 5.31 -1.89
N ILE A 264 -15.03 6.16 -2.17
CA ILE A 264 -16.46 5.77 -2.21
C ILE A 264 -16.67 4.71 -3.29
N ARG A 265 -16.16 4.92 -4.52
CA ARG A 265 -16.27 3.93 -5.60
C ARG A 265 -15.62 2.59 -5.18
N ARG A 266 -14.42 2.65 -4.62
CA ARG A 266 -13.72 1.47 -4.11
C ARG A 266 -14.58 0.71 -3.10
N HIS A 267 -15.20 1.43 -2.16
CA HIS A 267 -16.09 0.83 -1.18
C HIS A 267 -17.31 0.21 -1.82
N CYS A 268 -18.01 0.95 -2.70
CA CYS A 268 -19.23 0.48 -3.36
C CYS A 268 -18.98 -0.68 -4.35
N GLN A 269 -17.83 -0.76 -5.00
CA GLN A 269 -17.50 -1.85 -5.92
C GLN A 269 -17.15 -3.16 -5.18
N GLY A 270 -16.75 -3.07 -3.92
CA GLY A 270 -16.58 -4.24 -3.06
C GLY A 270 -17.90 -4.90 -2.66
N TRP A 271 -19.03 -4.26 -2.97
CA TRP A 271 -20.35 -4.79 -2.69
C TRP A 271 -20.84 -5.65 -3.86
N SER A 272 -20.52 -6.94 -3.81
CA SER A 272 -21.24 -7.92 -4.62
C SER A 272 -22.64 -8.11 -4.00
N SER A 273 -23.68 -7.58 -4.68
CA SER A 273 -25.13 -7.71 -4.34
C SER A 273 -25.46 -8.50 -3.07
N PRO A 274 -26.17 -7.96 -2.09
CA PRO A 274 -27.20 -6.92 -2.17
C PRO A 274 -26.65 -5.53 -1.78
N GLY A 275 -27.34 -4.46 -2.19
CA GLY A 275 -26.84 -3.08 -2.15
C GLY A 275 -26.39 -2.55 -0.78
N PRO A 276 -25.88 -1.31 -0.72
CA PRO A 276 -25.27 -0.70 0.48
C PRO A 276 -26.13 -0.82 1.75
N GLY A 277 -27.44 -0.74 1.60
CA GLY A 277 -28.38 -0.87 2.72
C GLY A 277 -28.37 -2.22 3.42
N ASP A 278 -28.01 -3.30 2.72
CA ASP A 278 -28.04 -4.65 3.30
C ASP A 278 -26.82 -4.94 4.19
N THR A 279 -25.70 -4.25 3.96
CA THR A 279 -24.50 -4.37 4.80
C THR A 279 -24.79 -3.92 6.23
N TYR A 280 -25.64 -2.93 6.42
CA TYR A 280 -26.02 -2.39 7.73
C TYR A 280 -27.23 -3.07 8.34
N ARG A 281 -28.02 -3.83 7.58
CA ARG A 281 -29.12 -4.66 8.09
C ARG A 281 -28.63 -5.71 9.08
N ASN A 282 -27.47 -6.29 8.83
CA ASN A 282 -26.87 -7.27 9.74
C ASN A 282 -26.48 -6.66 11.11
N LEU A 283 -26.34 -5.33 11.16
CA LEU A 283 -26.11 -4.56 12.38
C LEU A 283 -27.40 -4.01 12.98
N GLY A 284 -28.58 -4.41 12.47
CA GLY A 284 -29.88 -3.89 12.89
C GLY A 284 -30.15 -2.44 12.44
N ILE A 285 -29.36 -1.89 11.54
CA ILE A 285 -29.48 -0.52 11.05
C ILE A 285 -30.06 -0.56 9.63
N ILE A 286 -31.22 0.06 9.43
CA ILE A 286 -31.84 0.23 8.11
C ILE A 286 -31.58 1.67 7.66
N ILE A 287 -30.80 1.85 6.60
CA ILE A 287 -30.49 3.16 6.03
C ILE A 287 -31.11 3.23 4.63
N PRO A 288 -32.05 4.18 4.41
CA PRO A 288 -32.58 4.44 3.07
C PRO A 288 -31.46 4.89 2.10
N ASP A 289 -31.56 4.51 0.82
CA ASP A 289 -30.54 4.84 -0.19
C ASP A 289 -30.31 6.37 -0.30
N SER A 290 -31.37 7.18 -0.18
CA SER A 290 -31.25 8.65 -0.19
C SER A 290 -30.45 9.20 0.99
N GLN A 291 -30.53 8.57 2.17
CA GLN A 291 -29.71 8.95 3.32
C GLN A 291 -28.27 8.46 3.16
N MET A 292 -28.08 7.26 2.56
CA MET A 292 -26.76 6.72 2.25
C MET A 292 -25.97 7.69 1.36
N GLU A 293 -26.58 8.19 0.28
CA GLU A 293 -25.96 9.19 -0.60
C GLU A 293 -25.59 10.47 0.15
N SER A 294 -26.46 10.92 1.07
CA SER A 294 -26.20 12.09 1.91
C SER A 294 -25.01 11.88 2.84
N TYR A 295 -24.89 10.72 3.49
CA TYR A 295 -23.77 10.40 4.38
C TYR A 295 -22.45 10.26 3.61
N LEU A 296 -22.47 9.66 2.42
CA LEU A 296 -21.29 9.51 1.57
C LEU A 296 -20.97 10.78 0.74
N SER A 297 -21.54 11.93 1.10
CA SER A 297 -21.18 13.19 0.43
C SER A 297 -19.73 13.58 0.75
N PRO A 298 -18.95 14.10 -0.23
CA PRO A 298 -17.57 14.50 0.01
C PRO A 298 -17.43 15.57 1.12
N HIS A 299 -18.38 16.48 1.25
CA HIS A 299 -18.35 17.50 2.31
C HIS A 299 -18.45 16.86 3.70
N ARG A 300 -19.39 15.94 3.90
CA ARG A 300 -19.53 15.26 5.18
C ARG A 300 -18.30 14.45 5.55
N ILE A 301 -17.68 13.80 4.56
CA ILE A 301 -16.45 13.02 4.79
C ILE A 301 -15.28 13.94 5.18
N ILE A 302 -15.18 15.14 4.59
CA ILE A 302 -14.18 16.15 4.98
C ILE A 302 -14.37 16.56 6.45
N ASP A 303 -15.62 16.83 6.87
CA ASP A 303 -15.91 17.17 8.25
C ASP A 303 -15.47 16.05 9.21
N VAL A 304 -15.77 14.81 8.87
CA VAL A 304 -15.39 13.65 9.68
C VAL A 304 -13.86 13.43 9.70
N ILE A 305 -13.13 13.72 8.61
CA ILE A 305 -11.66 13.72 8.62
C ILE A 305 -11.14 14.74 9.64
N ALA A 306 -11.74 15.93 9.68
CA ALA A 306 -11.33 16.98 10.63
C ALA A 306 -11.58 16.60 12.09
N GLU A 307 -12.63 15.83 12.36
CA GLU A 307 -13.02 15.35 13.70
C GLU A 307 -12.28 14.08 14.12
N THR A 308 -11.64 13.36 13.17
CA THR A 308 -10.94 12.10 13.45
C THR A 308 -9.79 12.31 14.42
N SER A 309 -9.70 11.48 15.43
CA SER A 309 -8.65 11.55 16.45
C SER A 309 -7.95 10.21 16.66
N LEU A 310 -6.68 10.28 17.07
CA LEU A 310 -5.94 9.09 17.48
C LEU A 310 -6.48 8.58 18.83
N ARG A 311 -6.97 7.34 18.85
CA ARG A 311 -7.47 6.71 20.08
C ARG A 311 -6.31 6.10 20.88
N TRP A 312 -5.55 5.21 20.24
CA TRP A 312 -4.39 4.56 20.85
C TRP A 312 -3.44 3.97 19.80
N ILE A 313 -2.23 3.63 20.24
CA ILE A 313 -1.27 2.80 19.49
C ILE A 313 -0.84 1.66 20.39
N SER A 314 -0.96 0.42 19.93
CA SER A 314 -0.44 -0.75 20.62
C SER A 314 0.75 -1.35 19.87
N TYR A 315 1.55 -2.09 20.60
CA TYR A 315 2.76 -2.74 20.11
C TYR A 315 2.77 -4.18 20.62
N ASP A 316 2.73 -5.11 19.68
CA ASP A 316 2.85 -6.53 19.97
C ASP A 316 4.15 -7.06 19.39
N GLN A 317 4.90 -7.85 20.16
CA GLN A 317 6.09 -8.51 19.64
C GLN A 317 5.69 -9.65 18.72
N VAL A 318 6.31 -9.68 17.56
CA VAL A 318 6.12 -10.75 16.59
C VAL A 318 7.39 -11.59 16.55
N PRO A 319 7.31 -12.91 16.77
CA PRO A 319 8.47 -13.79 16.70
C PRO A 319 9.14 -13.69 15.32
N ALA A 320 10.48 -13.61 15.31
CA ALA A 320 11.24 -13.67 14.06
C ALA A 320 10.90 -14.98 13.34
N GLY A 321 10.45 -14.89 12.09
CA GLY A 321 10.05 -16.05 11.29
C GLY A 321 8.54 -16.34 11.24
N SER A 322 7.71 -15.53 11.95
CA SER A 322 6.24 -15.60 11.80
C SER A 322 5.74 -15.09 10.44
N PHE A 323 6.59 -14.45 9.67
CA PHE A 323 6.31 -14.01 8.32
C PHE A 323 6.98 -14.97 7.36
N GLN A 324 6.19 -15.85 6.73
CA GLN A 324 6.63 -16.46 5.50
C GLN A 324 6.65 -15.34 4.46
N PRO A 325 7.80 -15.10 3.80
CA PRO A 325 7.79 -14.27 2.61
C PRO A 325 6.72 -14.85 1.68
N PHE A 326 5.98 -13.99 0.97
CA PHE A 326 5.13 -14.39 -0.15
C PHE A 326 6.03 -14.89 -1.30
N ILE A 327 6.81 -15.89 -1.03
CA ILE A 327 7.34 -16.75 -2.08
C ILE A 327 6.13 -17.60 -2.44
N LEU A 328 5.47 -17.24 -3.53
CA LEU A 328 4.60 -18.18 -4.22
C LEU A 328 5.47 -19.40 -4.47
N ASN A 329 5.33 -20.40 -3.62
CA ASN A 329 5.76 -21.73 -3.95
C ASN A 329 4.99 -22.07 -5.23
N GLY A 330 5.66 -21.92 -6.36
CA GLY A 330 5.28 -22.60 -7.58
C GLY A 330 5.27 -24.06 -7.19
N GLY A 331 4.10 -24.58 -6.87
CA GLY A 331 3.94 -25.98 -6.57
C GLY A 331 4.42 -26.77 -7.80
N ASP A 332 5.56 -27.40 -7.66
CA ASP A 332 5.85 -28.62 -8.36
C ASP A 332 4.79 -29.63 -7.86
N ASN A 333 3.69 -29.68 -8.56
CA ASN A 333 2.83 -30.86 -8.55
C ASN A 333 3.20 -31.63 -9.80
N ASP A 334 4.00 -32.67 -9.60
CA ASP A 334 4.10 -33.83 -10.50
C ASP A 334 2.71 -34.44 -10.79
#